data_f286533553cbbc9a03e2af3fdbfc4f78
#
_entry.id   f286533553cbbc9a03e2af3fdbfc4f78
#
_cell.length_a   1.000
_cell.length_b   1.000
_cell.length_c   1.000
_cell.angle_alpha   90.00
_cell.angle_beta   90.00
_cell.angle_gamma   90.00
#
_symmetry.space_group_name_H-M   'P 1'
#
loop_
_entity.id
_entity.type
_entity.pdbx_description
1 polymer ?
#
loop_
_entity_poly.entity_id
_entity_poly.type
_entity_poly.pdbx_seq_one_letter_code
_entity_poly.pdbx_strand_id
1 'polypeptide(L)'
;MLPTDIRAKYLSYLRFELNLSANTCQAYLFDLDKLLSYLEAEGLRIDDLDYPRLQHFVSTLYDLGISPNSISRIISGVKSFGRYLLLEGYLDTDPTALLEVPRKGRYLPTVLSTEEVDRMIEACGQKGGVEGARNRAIIEVLFSCGLRVSELCQLRFSDVFLDEGYLRVLG
;
A
#
# COMPACT_ATOMS: atom_id res chain seq x y z
N MET A 1 10.23 29.16 1.74
CA MET A 1 10.97 28.30 2.72
C MET A 1 9.99 27.29 3.25
N LEU A 2 10.20 26.00 2.94
CA LEU A 2 9.30 24.94 3.37
C LEU A 2 9.40 24.74 4.88
N PRO A 3 8.28 24.48 5.56
CA PRO A 3 8.29 24.22 7.00
C PRO A 3 9.08 22.95 7.30
N THR A 4 9.81 22.96 8.41
CA THR A 4 10.53 21.76 8.93
C THR A 4 9.59 20.58 9.21
N ASP A 5 8.28 20.85 9.25
CA ASP A 5 7.23 19.88 9.54
C ASP A 5 6.34 19.52 8.32
N ILE A 6 6.85 19.74 7.08
CA ILE A 6 6.08 19.51 5.85
C ILE A 6 5.43 18.12 5.81
N ARG A 7 6.12 17.12 6.33
CA ARG A 7 5.63 15.74 6.42
C ARG A 7 4.40 15.63 7.33
N ALA A 8 4.42 16.31 8.47
CA ALA A 8 3.29 16.30 9.41
C ALA A 8 2.09 17.06 8.85
N LYS A 9 2.33 18.17 8.17
CA LYS A 9 1.26 18.94 7.49
C LYS A 9 0.65 18.15 6.35
N TYR A 10 1.46 17.49 5.54
CA TYR A 10 0.95 16.61 4.47
C TYR A 10 0.13 15.44 5.04
N LEU A 11 0.55 14.83 6.16
CA LEU A 11 -0.27 13.82 6.84
C LEU A 11 -1.63 14.36 7.25
N SER A 12 -1.67 15.58 7.81
CA SER A 12 -2.93 16.23 8.18
C SER A 12 -3.84 16.44 6.97
N TYR A 13 -3.31 16.91 5.85
CA TYR A 13 -4.02 17.04 4.59
C TYR A 13 -4.60 15.69 4.10
N LEU A 14 -3.76 14.64 4.06
CA LEU A 14 -4.21 13.31 3.64
C LEU A 14 -5.36 12.78 4.52
N ARG A 15 -5.26 13.03 5.83
CA ARG A 15 -6.19 12.47 6.82
C ARG A 15 -7.48 13.26 6.92
N PHE A 16 -7.41 14.58 6.96
CA PHE A 16 -8.55 15.44 7.28
C PHE A 16 -9.21 16.06 6.05
N GLU A 17 -8.46 16.34 4.99
CA GLU A 17 -9.03 16.92 3.77
C GLU A 17 -9.38 15.83 2.74
N LEU A 18 -8.50 14.85 2.53
CA LEU A 18 -8.77 13.74 1.62
C LEU A 18 -9.47 12.55 2.29
N ASN A 19 -9.64 12.57 3.61
CA ASN A 19 -10.30 11.51 4.39
C ASN A 19 -9.78 10.09 4.07
N LEU A 20 -8.46 9.96 3.89
CA LEU A 20 -7.85 8.68 3.54
C LEU A 20 -7.67 7.78 4.76
N SER A 21 -7.73 6.47 4.52
CA SER A 21 -7.47 5.47 5.57
C SER A 21 -6.05 5.59 6.13
N ALA A 22 -5.85 5.16 7.38
CA ALA A 22 -4.54 5.17 8.03
C ALA A 22 -3.46 4.45 7.21
N ASN A 23 -3.80 3.30 6.61
CA ASN A 23 -2.90 2.53 5.76
C ASN A 23 -2.50 3.30 4.48
N THR A 24 -3.45 3.99 3.86
CA THR A 24 -3.20 4.83 2.68
C THR A 24 -2.31 6.02 3.04
N CYS A 25 -2.60 6.68 4.16
CA CYS A 25 -1.75 7.78 4.66
C CYS A 25 -0.32 7.32 4.89
N GLN A 26 -0.11 6.17 5.55
CA GLN A 26 1.23 5.61 5.76
C GLN A 26 1.94 5.27 4.46
N ALA A 27 1.23 4.69 3.48
CA ALA A 27 1.81 4.40 2.17
C ALA A 27 2.28 5.68 1.46
N TYR A 28 1.49 6.76 1.49
CA TYR A 28 1.85 8.03 0.88
C TYR A 28 3.01 8.72 1.60
N LEU A 29 3.05 8.64 2.93
CA LEU A 29 4.20 9.14 3.69
C LEU A 29 5.48 8.36 3.36
N PHE A 30 5.41 7.04 3.24
CA PHE A 30 6.55 6.22 2.86
C PHE A 30 7.05 6.56 1.44
N ASP A 31 6.14 6.89 0.52
CA ASP A 31 6.50 7.35 -0.82
C ASP A 31 7.14 8.74 -0.80
N LEU A 32 6.61 9.66 0.03
CA LEU A 32 7.21 10.96 0.28
C LEU A 32 8.61 10.84 0.89
N ASP A 33 8.79 9.97 1.89
CA ASP A 33 10.10 9.76 2.54
C ASP A 33 11.17 9.34 1.52
N LYS A 34 10.81 8.56 0.47
CA LYS A 34 11.73 8.22 -0.63
C LYS A 34 12.15 9.44 -1.45
N LEU A 35 11.19 10.33 -1.75
CA LEU A 35 11.50 11.56 -2.48
C LEU A 35 12.37 12.48 -1.63
N LEU A 36 12.07 12.63 -0.35
CA LEU A 36 12.86 13.46 0.56
C LEU A 36 14.30 12.93 0.72
N SER A 37 14.47 11.61 0.85
CA SER A 37 15.79 10.98 0.91
C SER A 37 16.59 11.19 -0.39
N TYR A 38 15.93 11.12 -1.54
CA TYR A 38 16.56 11.44 -2.83
C TYR A 38 17.01 12.90 -2.87
N LEU A 39 16.15 13.83 -2.48
CA LEU A 39 16.49 15.26 -2.47
C LEU A 39 17.68 15.55 -1.53
N GLU A 40 17.70 14.92 -0.37
CA GLU A 40 18.81 15.05 0.59
C GLU A 40 20.12 14.51 -0.01
N ALA A 41 20.09 13.36 -0.66
CA ALA A 41 21.26 12.74 -1.31
C ALA A 41 21.84 13.62 -2.43
N GLU A 42 20.95 14.27 -3.21
CA GLU A 42 21.35 15.17 -4.31
C GLU A 42 21.65 16.60 -3.84
N GLY A 43 21.50 16.92 -2.54
CA GLY A 43 21.67 18.27 -2.01
C GLY A 43 20.63 19.27 -2.52
N LEU A 44 19.45 18.78 -2.91
CA LEU A 44 18.34 19.53 -3.49
C LEU A 44 17.31 19.91 -2.42
N ARG A 45 16.62 21.02 -2.66
CA ARG A 45 15.45 21.42 -1.88
C ARG A 45 14.17 21.10 -2.65
N ILE A 46 13.04 21.04 -1.95
CA ILE A 46 11.73 20.84 -2.60
C ILE A 46 11.43 21.97 -3.61
N ASP A 47 11.86 23.19 -3.33
CA ASP A 47 11.72 24.34 -4.24
C ASP A 47 12.48 24.14 -5.55
N ASP A 48 13.49 23.26 -5.56
CA ASP A 48 14.30 22.94 -6.74
C ASP A 48 13.67 21.85 -7.62
N LEU A 49 12.53 21.27 -7.19
CA LEU A 49 11.87 20.20 -7.94
C LEU A 49 11.38 20.70 -9.29
N ASP A 50 11.90 20.08 -10.33
CA ASP A 50 11.47 20.22 -11.71
C ASP A 50 11.25 18.86 -12.37
N TYR A 51 10.73 18.85 -13.58
CA TYR A 51 10.46 17.60 -14.30
C TYR A 51 11.72 16.76 -14.57
N PRO A 52 12.88 17.33 -15.02
CA PRO A 52 14.11 16.56 -15.18
C PRO A 52 14.59 15.85 -13.91
N ARG A 53 14.55 16.54 -12.76
CA ARG A 53 14.96 15.95 -11.46
C ARG A 53 14.01 14.86 -11.02
N LEU A 54 12.72 15.02 -11.26
CA LEU A 54 11.74 13.96 -10.99
C LEU A 54 11.92 12.76 -11.91
N GLN A 55 12.30 12.95 -13.18
CA GLN A 55 12.67 11.85 -14.06
C GLN A 55 13.92 11.12 -13.55
N HIS A 56 14.93 11.85 -13.08
CA HIS A 56 16.13 11.27 -12.48
C HIS A 56 15.78 10.48 -11.21
N PHE A 57 14.93 11.02 -10.35
CA PHE A 57 14.39 10.29 -9.19
C PHE A 57 13.75 8.95 -9.60
N VAL A 58 12.88 8.96 -10.61
CA VAL A 58 12.25 7.73 -11.11
C VAL A 58 13.28 6.75 -11.67
N SER A 59 14.30 7.23 -12.40
CA SER A 59 15.41 6.40 -12.87
C SER A 59 16.17 5.74 -11.71
N THR A 60 16.48 6.50 -10.69
CA THR A 60 17.15 5.98 -9.47
C THR A 60 16.33 4.87 -8.80
N LEU A 61 14.99 4.97 -8.80
CA LEU A 61 14.13 3.89 -8.28
C LEU A 61 14.27 2.60 -9.10
N TYR A 62 14.40 2.70 -10.43
CA TYR A 62 14.66 1.55 -11.30
C TYR A 62 16.05 0.94 -11.03
N ASP A 63 17.07 1.77 -10.89
CA ASP A 63 18.46 1.34 -10.63
C ASP A 63 18.57 0.60 -9.27
N LEU A 64 17.73 0.98 -8.29
CA LEU A 64 17.59 0.30 -7.01
C LEU A 64 16.80 -1.03 -7.11
N GLY A 65 16.38 -1.45 -8.29
CA GLY A 65 15.64 -2.70 -8.51
C GLY A 65 14.19 -2.67 -8.02
N ILE A 66 13.60 -1.49 -7.80
CA ILE A 66 12.20 -1.37 -7.37
C ILE A 66 11.28 -1.80 -8.52
N SER A 67 10.30 -2.65 -8.24
CA SER A 67 9.39 -3.16 -9.26
C SER A 67 8.56 -2.06 -9.92
N PRO A 68 8.19 -2.17 -11.21
CA PRO A 68 7.36 -1.18 -11.91
C PRO A 68 6.02 -0.90 -11.22
N ASN A 69 5.42 -1.89 -10.57
CA ASN A 69 4.19 -1.72 -9.79
C ASN A 69 4.42 -0.83 -8.56
N SER A 70 5.53 -1.01 -7.86
CA SER A 70 5.92 -0.18 -6.72
C SER A 70 6.26 1.24 -7.18
N ILE A 71 6.99 1.40 -8.27
CA ILE A 71 7.31 2.72 -8.86
C ILE A 71 6.03 3.45 -9.26
N SER A 72 5.07 2.76 -9.88
CA SER A 72 3.77 3.31 -10.24
C SER A 72 3.02 3.85 -9.01
N ARG A 73 3.09 3.15 -7.87
CA ARG A 73 2.51 3.59 -6.61
C ARG A 73 3.25 4.81 -6.05
N ILE A 74 4.58 4.77 -6.04
CA ILE A 74 5.43 5.88 -5.57
C ILE A 74 5.14 7.15 -6.37
N ILE A 75 5.09 7.07 -7.70
CA ILE A 75 4.73 8.21 -8.56
C ILE A 75 3.35 8.77 -8.18
N SER A 76 2.38 7.90 -7.89
CA SER A 76 1.05 8.35 -7.46
C SER A 76 1.09 9.10 -6.12
N GLY A 77 1.90 8.63 -5.17
CA GLY A 77 2.13 9.33 -3.89
C GLY A 77 2.84 10.68 -4.08
N VAL A 78 3.87 10.72 -4.93
CA VAL A 78 4.61 11.95 -5.28
C VAL A 78 3.70 12.96 -5.98
N LYS A 79 2.83 12.53 -6.89
CA LYS A 79 1.81 13.39 -7.52
C LYS A 79 0.80 13.95 -6.52
N SER A 80 0.41 13.15 -5.53
CA SER A 80 -0.46 13.63 -4.45
C SER A 80 0.24 14.71 -3.62
N PHE A 81 1.52 14.54 -3.34
CA PHE A 81 2.33 15.54 -2.64
C PHE A 81 2.54 16.81 -3.47
N GLY A 82 2.83 16.69 -4.77
CA GLY A 82 2.94 17.84 -5.68
C GLY A 82 1.67 18.70 -5.70
N ARG A 83 0.50 18.05 -5.77
CA ARG A 83 -0.79 18.77 -5.67
C ARG A 83 -0.96 19.47 -4.32
N TYR A 84 -0.57 18.83 -3.22
CA TYR A 84 -0.60 19.44 -1.91
C TYR A 84 0.28 20.69 -1.86
N LEU A 85 1.51 20.62 -2.39
CA LEU A 85 2.42 21.78 -2.43
C LEU A 85 1.85 22.96 -3.24
N LEU A 86 1.17 22.64 -4.35
CA LEU A 86 0.49 23.67 -5.17
C LEU A 86 -0.70 24.29 -4.42
N LEU A 87 -1.54 23.48 -3.77
CA LEU A 87 -2.72 23.93 -3.02
C LEU A 87 -2.36 24.84 -1.85
N GLU A 88 -1.30 24.51 -1.14
CA GLU A 88 -0.80 25.29 0.00
C GLU A 88 0.05 26.52 -0.42
N GLY A 89 0.24 26.72 -1.73
CA GLY A 89 1.03 27.83 -2.24
C GLY A 89 2.53 27.72 -1.97
N TYR A 90 3.04 26.51 -1.73
CA TYR A 90 4.48 26.27 -1.62
C TYR A 90 5.18 26.26 -2.99
N LEU A 91 4.46 25.94 -4.04
CA LEU A 91 4.91 25.97 -5.43
C LEU A 91 3.87 26.70 -6.29
N ASP A 92 4.32 27.43 -7.29
CA ASP A 92 3.45 28.12 -8.26
C ASP A 92 2.94 27.16 -9.34
N THR A 93 3.63 26.06 -9.58
CA THR A 93 3.28 25.02 -10.57
C THR A 93 3.54 23.63 -9.98
N ASP A 94 2.78 22.64 -10.43
CA ASP A 94 3.01 21.25 -10.03
C ASP A 94 4.02 20.57 -10.97
N PRO A 95 5.30 20.37 -10.54
CA PRO A 95 6.31 19.73 -11.38
C PRO A 95 6.04 18.25 -11.60
N THR A 96 5.16 17.64 -10.80
CA THR A 96 4.84 16.21 -10.87
C THR A 96 3.76 15.89 -11.90
N ALA A 97 3.05 16.89 -12.42
CA ALA A 97 1.90 16.70 -13.30
C ALA A 97 2.24 15.88 -14.55
N LEU A 98 3.43 16.10 -15.12
CA LEU A 98 3.90 15.43 -16.33
C LEU A 98 4.55 14.06 -16.09
N LEU A 99 4.74 13.63 -14.83
CA LEU A 99 5.29 12.31 -14.56
C LEU A 99 4.38 11.22 -15.13
N GLU A 100 4.94 10.38 -15.99
CA GLU A 100 4.23 9.24 -16.54
C GLU A 100 4.30 8.04 -15.57
N VAL A 101 3.16 7.41 -15.37
CA VAL A 101 3.09 6.18 -14.59
C VAL A 101 3.47 5.01 -15.50
N PRO A 102 4.44 4.16 -15.09
CA PRO A 102 4.80 2.98 -15.85
C PRO A 102 3.58 2.12 -16.18
N ARG A 103 3.50 1.63 -17.42
CA ARG A 103 2.44 0.69 -17.80
C ARG A 103 2.58 -0.58 -16.98
N LYS A 104 1.56 -0.92 -16.23
CA LYS A 104 1.49 -2.18 -15.49
C LYS A 104 1.32 -3.32 -16.47
N GLY A 105 2.24 -4.27 -16.50
CA GLY A 105 1.99 -5.53 -17.17
C GLY A 105 0.75 -6.21 -16.54
N ARG A 106 -0.11 -6.80 -17.35
CA ARG A 106 -1.19 -7.67 -16.83
C ARG A 106 -0.53 -8.95 -16.31
N TYR A 107 -0.33 -9.02 -15.00
CA TYR A 107 0.06 -10.25 -14.34
C TYR A 107 -1.22 -10.97 -13.92
N LEU A 108 -1.45 -12.14 -14.46
CA LEU A 108 -2.53 -13.03 -13.99
C LEU A 108 -2.05 -13.65 -12.66
N PRO A 109 -2.79 -13.48 -11.57
CA PRO A 109 -2.40 -14.10 -10.30
C PRO A 109 -2.40 -15.62 -10.45
N THR A 110 -1.44 -16.27 -9.82
CA THR A 110 -1.44 -17.73 -9.66
C THR A 110 -2.57 -18.09 -8.69
N VAL A 111 -3.50 -18.89 -9.15
CA VAL A 111 -4.63 -19.39 -8.35
C VAL A 111 -4.28 -20.80 -7.90
N LEU A 112 -4.44 -21.08 -6.61
CA LEU A 112 -4.26 -22.43 -6.06
C LEU A 112 -5.43 -23.32 -6.49
N SER A 113 -5.13 -24.56 -6.85
CA SER A 113 -6.16 -25.57 -7.08
C SER A 113 -6.74 -26.06 -5.75
N THR A 114 -7.91 -26.69 -5.80
CA THR A 114 -8.55 -27.29 -4.62
C THR A 114 -7.63 -28.33 -3.98
N GLU A 115 -6.96 -29.16 -4.78
CA GLU A 115 -6.03 -30.18 -4.32
C GLU A 115 -4.78 -29.58 -3.62
N GLU A 116 -4.34 -28.39 -4.06
CA GLU A 116 -3.24 -27.67 -3.39
C GLU A 116 -3.67 -27.14 -2.03
N VAL A 117 -4.89 -26.60 -1.95
CA VAL A 117 -5.47 -26.12 -0.69
C VAL A 117 -5.68 -27.28 0.28
N ASP A 118 -6.21 -28.41 -0.17
CA ASP A 118 -6.39 -29.62 0.65
C ASP A 118 -5.06 -30.10 1.23
N ARG A 119 -4.00 -30.14 0.42
CA ARG A 119 -2.64 -30.48 0.91
C ARG A 119 -2.12 -29.50 1.96
N MET A 120 -2.43 -28.19 1.82
CA MET A 120 -2.07 -27.19 2.84
C MET A 120 -2.81 -27.44 4.16
N ILE A 121 -4.10 -27.77 4.08
CA ILE A 121 -4.95 -28.09 5.23
C ILE A 121 -4.43 -29.32 5.96
N GLU A 122 -4.11 -30.39 5.22
CA GLU A 122 -3.52 -31.62 5.78
C GLU A 122 -2.17 -31.37 6.45
N ALA A 123 -1.29 -30.58 5.82
CA ALA A 123 0.01 -30.23 6.39
C ALA A 123 -0.12 -29.44 7.71
N CYS A 124 -1.14 -28.58 7.83
CA CYS A 124 -1.46 -27.91 9.09
C CYS A 124 -1.91 -28.89 10.18
N GLY A 125 -2.71 -29.91 9.81
CA GLY A 125 -3.19 -30.95 10.74
C GLY A 125 -2.06 -31.82 11.30
N GLN A 126 -1.01 -32.08 10.50
CA GLN A 126 0.15 -32.89 10.93
C GLN A 126 0.95 -32.25 12.07
N LYS A 127 0.95 -30.91 12.21
CA LYS A 127 1.61 -30.23 13.33
C LYS A 127 0.95 -30.50 14.68
N GLY A 128 -0.32 -30.92 14.70
CA GLY A 128 -1.09 -31.20 15.91
C GLY A 128 -1.32 -29.98 16.82
N GLY A 129 -2.07 -30.21 17.90
CA GLY A 129 -2.30 -29.21 18.94
C GLY A 129 -3.14 -28.01 18.49
N VAL A 130 -3.19 -26.98 19.34
CA VAL A 130 -4.01 -25.77 19.13
C VAL A 130 -3.52 -24.98 17.91
N GLU A 131 -2.22 -24.95 17.68
CA GLU A 131 -1.63 -24.21 16.56
C GLU A 131 -2.01 -24.84 15.20
N GLY A 132 -1.93 -26.15 15.08
CA GLY A 132 -2.35 -26.88 13.88
C GLY A 132 -3.84 -26.65 13.58
N ALA A 133 -4.70 -26.78 14.59
CA ALA A 133 -6.14 -26.55 14.47
C ALA A 133 -6.46 -25.11 14.04
N ARG A 134 -5.80 -24.11 14.64
CA ARG A 134 -5.94 -22.70 14.25
C ARG A 134 -5.54 -22.46 12.81
N ASN A 135 -4.37 -22.95 12.39
CA ASN A 135 -3.85 -22.72 11.05
C ASN A 135 -4.73 -23.41 9.99
N ARG A 136 -5.23 -24.59 10.28
CA ARG A 136 -6.21 -25.27 9.46
C ARG A 136 -7.48 -24.44 9.29
N ALA A 137 -8.08 -23.96 10.39
CA ALA A 137 -9.30 -23.16 10.36
C ALA A 137 -9.09 -21.85 9.56
N ILE A 138 -7.92 -21.21 9.66
CA ILE A 138 -7.57 -20.02 8.88
C ILE A 138 -7.65 -20.31 7.38
N ILE A 139 -7.01 -21.39 6.91
CA ILE A 139 -6.97 -21.73 5.49
C ILE A 139 -8.38 -22.12 5.00
N GLU A 140 -9.09 -22.94 5.75
CA GLU A 140 -10.46 -23.38 5.40
C GLU A 140 -11.41 -22.18 5.27
N VAL A 141 -11.39 -21.24 6.23
CA VAL A 141 -12.27 -20.05 6.20
C VAL A 141 -11.89 -19.10 5.08
N LEU A 142 -10.59 -18.84 4.86
CA LEU A 142 -10.14 -17.99 3.75
C LEU A 142 -10.57 -18.55 2.40
N PHE A 143 -10.41 -19.85 2.19
CA PHE A 143 -10.73 -20.49 0.92
C PHE A 143 -12.24 -20.61 0.71
N SER A 144 -12.98 -21.09 1.72
CA SER A 144 -14.41 -21.35 1.60
C SER A 144 -15.26 -20.09 1.56
N CYS A 145 -14.86 -19.04 2.31
CA CYS A 145 -15.64 -17.81 2.44
C CYS A 145 -15.07 -16.65 1.59
N GLY A 146 -13.90 -16.79 1.00
CA GLY A 146 -13.27 -15.74 0.19
C GLY A 146 -12.93 -14.47 0.95
N LEU A 147 -12.67 -14.57 2.26
CA LEU A 147 -12.38 -13.42 3.10
C LEU A 147 -11.01 -12.80 2.78
N ARG A 148 -10.91 -11.49 2.98
CA ARG A 148 -9.60 -10.85 3.08
C ARG A 148 -8.95 -11.22 4.41
N VAL A 149 -7.60 -11.26 4.45
CA VAL A 149 -6.85 -11.55 5.69
C VAL A 149 -7.25 -10.61 6.84
N SER A 150 -7.46 -9.33 6.56
CA SER A 150 -7.90 -8.35 7.55
C SER A 150 -9.30 -8.65 8.11
N GLU A 151 -10.21 -9.13 7.28
CA GLU A 151 -11.58 -9.52 7.67
C GLU A 151 -11.54 -10.75 8.57
N LEU A 152 -10.73 -11.76 8.18
CA LEU A 152 -10.51 -12.93 9.02
C LEU A 152 -9.94 -12.56 10.40
N CYS A 153 -8.91 -11.69 10.44
CA CYS A 153 -8.30 -11.26 11.70
C CYS A 153 -9.24 -10.47 12.62
N GLN A 154 -10.29 -9.85 12.07
CA GLN A 154 -11.29 -9.10 12.81
C GLN A 154 -12.53 -9.93 13.16
N LEU A 155 -12.65 -11.15 12.63
CA LEU A 155 -13.80 -12.02 12.84
C LEU A 155 -13.91 -12.38 14.33
N ARG A 156 -15.10 -12.19 14.89
CA ARG A 156 -15.42 -12.51 16.28
C ARG A 156 -16.29 -13.76 16.35
N PHE A 157 -16.26 -14.45 17.45
CA PHE A 157 -17.12 -15.61 17.65
C PHE A 157 -18.61 -15.26 17.53
N SER A 158 -19.01 -14.06 17.93
CA SER A 158 -20.37 -13.53 17.75
C SER A 158 -20.81 -13.32 16.30
N ASP A 159 -19.87 -13.40 15.37
CA ASP A 159 -20.11 -13.21 13.93
C ASP A 159 -20.15 -14.54 13.17
N VAL A 160 -20.05 -15.66 13.89
CA VAL A 160 -20.09 -17.04 13.37
C VAL A 160 -21.42 -17.68 13.74
N PHE A 161 -22.22 -18.00 12.76
CA PHE A 161 -23.55 -18.59 12.91
C PHE A 161 -23.52 -20.03 12.38
N LEU A 162 -23.08 -20.95 13.25
CA LEU A 162 -22.84 -22.35 12.87
C LEU A 162 -24.13 -23.08 12.50
N ASP A 163 -25.22 -22.80 13.21
CA ASP A 163 -26.51 -23.45 12.99
C ASP A 163 -27.13 -23.03 11.65
N GLU A 164 -26.88 -21.79 11.22
CA GLU A 164 -27.37 -21.22 9.97
C GLU A 164 -26.36 -21.33 8.82
N GLY A 165 -25.12 -21.71 9.12
CA GLY A 165 -24.07 -21.93 8.13
C GLY A 165 -23.51 -20.69 7.47
N TYR A 166 -23.45 -19.53 8.16
CA TYR A 166 -22.88 -18.32 7.60
C TYR A 166 -21.96 -17.56 8.58
N LEU A 167 -21.13 -16.68 8.00
CA LEU A 167 -20.30 -15.72 8.73
C LEU A 167 -20.76 -14.29 8.39
N ARG A 168 -20.80 -13.42 9.39
CA ARG A 168 -21.05 -12.00 9.19
C ARG A 168 -19.71 -11.25 9.16
N VAL A 169 -19.46 -10.55 8.07
CA VAL A 169 -18.24 -9.75 7.87
C VAL A 169 -18.63 -8.29 7.72
N LEU A 170 -17.96 -7.43 8.50
CA LEU A 170 -18.11 -5.99 8.37
C LEU A 170 -17.01 -5.49 7.42
N GLY A 171 -17.42 -4.92 6.28
CA GLY A 171 -16.52 -4.34 5.26
C GLY A 171 -16.19 -2.89 5.52
#